data_765ebd6a89ec4b87982243ceca50d762
#
_entry.id   765ebd6a89ec4b87982243ceca50d762
#
_cell.length_a   1.000
_cell.length_b   1.000
_cell.length_c   1.000
_cell.angle_alpha   90.00
_cell.angle_beta   90.00
_cell.angle_gamma   90.00
#
_symmetry.space_group_name_H-M   'P 1'
#
loop_
_entity.id
_entity.type
_entity.pdbx_description
1 polymer ?
#
loop_
_entity_poly.entity_id
_entity_poly.type
_entity_poly.pdbx_seq_one_letter_code
_entity_poly.pdbx_strand_id
1 'polypeptide(L)' 'STVDAGYAESRISEYAARFAAYSDERLKQTVDHERKARGWGSERSYFLAALRGECEKRGIDYCTWV' A
#
# COMPACT_ATOMS: atom_id res chain seq x y z
N SER A 1 19.93 8.46 -4.61
CA SER A 1 20.48 8.16 -5.92
C SER A 1 19.40 7.63 -6.85
N THR A 2 19.68 7.62 -8.14
CA THR A 2 18.74 7.13 -9.15
C THR A 2 18.40 5.65 -8.96
N VAL A 3 19.37 4.88 -8.48
CA VAL A 3 19.16 3.45 -8.24
C VAL A 3 18.12 3.25 -7.15
N ASP A 4 18.22 4.01 -6.07
CA ASP A 4 17.29 3.89 -4.96
C ASP A 4 15.88 4.31 -5.36
N ALA A 5 15.77 5.38 -6.16
CA ALA A 5 14.48 5.85 -6.64
C ALA A 5 13.84 4.80 -7.55
N GLY A 6 14.62 4.18 -8.44
CA GLY A 6 14.12 3.13 -9.30
C GLY A 6 13.66 1.91 -8.53
N TYR A 7 14.38 1.55 -7.49
CA TYR A 7 14.02 0.41 -6.65
C TYR A 7 12.68 0.66 -5.94
N ALA A 8 12.54 1.84 -5.33
CA ALA A 8 11.31 2.18 -4.60
C ALA A 8 10.10 2.18 -5.53
N GLU A 9 10.23 2.80 -6.71
CA GLU A 9 9.14 2.82 -7.68
C GLU A 9 8.76 1.41 -8.12
N SER A 10 9.75 0.57 -8.34
CA SER A 10 9.53 -0.82 -8.76
C SER A 10 8.75 -1.59 -7.68
N ARG A 11 9.13 -1.43 -6.42
CA ARG A 11 8.44 -2.10 -5.33
C ARG A 11 7.02 -1.61 -5.16
N ILE A 12 6.82 -0.30 -5.24
CA ILE A 12 5.48 0.30 -5.15
C ILE A 12 4.61 -0.21 -6.30
N SER A 13 5.15 -0.28 -7.51
CA SER A 13 4.42 -0.79 -8.67
C SER A 13 3.99 -2.25 -8.49
N GLU A 14 4.86 -3.08 -7.92
CA GLU A 14 4.53 -4.48 -7.68
C GLU A 14 3.38 -4.61 -6.69
N TYR A 15 3.42 -3.86 -5.60
CA TYR A 15 2.33 -3.86 -4.64
C TYR A 15 1.05 -3.30 -5.25
N ALA A 16 1.17 -2.22 -6.01
CA ALA A 16 0.01 -1.59 -6.66
C ALA A 16 -0.70 -2.58 -7.58
N ALA A 17 0.06 -3.34 -8.36
CA ALA A 17 -0.51 -4.35 -9.25
C ALA A 17 -1.26 -5.42 -8.46
N ARG A 18 -0.73 -5.82 -7.33
CA ARG A 18 -1.37 -6.79 -6.45
C ARG A 18 -2.69 -6.24 -5.91
N PHE A 19 -2.67 -5.01 -5.40
CA PHE A 19 -3.88 -4.40 -4.82
C PHE A 19 -4.93 -4.10 -5.87
N ALA A 20 -4.52 -3.82 -7.10
CA ALA A 20 -5.47 -3.59 -8.18
C ALA A 20 -6.37 -4.80 -8.42
N ALA A 21 -5.89 -6.00 -8.10
CA ALA A 21 -6.64 -7.24 -8.25
C ALA A 21 -7.54 -7.56 -7.05
N TYR A 22 -7.41 -6.82 -5.96
CA TYR A 22 -8.21 -7.07 -4.75
C TYR A 22 -9.61 -6.50 -4.90
N SER A 23 -10.58 -7.16 -4.29
CA SER A 23 -11.91 -6.57 -4.13
C SER A 23 -11.83 -5.43 -3.12
N ASP A 24 -12.83 -4.56 -3.10
CA ASP A 24 -12.90 -3.47 -2.12
C ASP A 24 -12.87 -4.02 -0.70
N GLU A 25 -13.59 -5.11 -0.49
CA GLU A 25 -13.66 -5.74 0.82
C GLU A 25 -12.30 -6.24 1.27
N ARG A 26 -11.58 -6.91 0.37
CA ARG A 26 -10.26 -7.41 0.69
C ARG A 26 -9.27 -6.27 0.94
N LEU A 27 -9.41 -5.18 0.20
CA LEU A 27 -8.57 -4.01 0.38
C LEU A 27 -8.78 -3.41 1.77
N LYS A 28 -10.03 -3.30 2.20
CA LYS A 28 -10.37 -2.80 3.53
C LYS A 28 -9.83 -3.70 4.63
N GLN A 29 -9.90 -5.01 4.42
CA GLN A 29 -9.33 -5.98 5.37
C GLN A 29 -7.82 -5.81 5.46
N THR A 30 -7.16 -5.56 4.33
CA THR A 30 -5.72 -5.31 4.29
C THR A 30 -5.36 -4.07 5.09
N VAL A 31 -6.13 -3.01 4.93
CA VAL A 31 -5.97 -1.77 5.69
C VAL A 31 -6.06 -2.05 7.19
N ASP A 32 -7.12 -2.73 7.58
CA ASP A 32 -7.36 -3.02 8.99
C ASP A 32 -6.22 -3.84 9.58
N HIS A 33 -5.72 -4.81 8.84
CA HIS A 33 -4.59 -5.61 9.26
C HIS A 33 -3.34 -4.75 9.46
N GLU A 34 -3.09 -3.82 8.54
CA GLU A 34 -1.90 -2.96 8.61
C GLU A 34 -1.93 -2.01 9.79
N ARG A 35 -3.10 -1.58 10.21
CA ARG A 35 -3.22 -0.71 11.39
C ARG A 35 -2.65 -1.36 12.64
N LYS A 36 -2.71 -2.67 12.70
CA LYS A 36 -2.29 -3.45 13.87
C LYS A 36 -0.88 -4.02 13.72
N ALA A 37 -0.32 -3.99 12.52
CA ALA A 37 0.97 -4.59 12.26
C ALA A 37 2.11 -3.80 12.88
N ARG A 38 3.14 -4.52 13.27
CA ARG A 38 4.36 -3.96 13.83
C ARG A 38 5.56 -4.66 13.21
N GLY A 39 6.72 -4.07 13.35
CA GLY A 39 7.96 -4.74 13.01
C GLY A 39 8.37 -4.68 11.55
N TRP A 40 7.72 -3.88 10.75
CA TRP A 40 8.12 -3.69 9.37
C TRP A 40 9.42 -2.89 9.30
N GLY A 41 10.19 -3.12 8.23
CA GLY A 41 11.32 -2.28 7.88
C GLY A 41 10.89 -1.23 6.85
N SER A 42 11.87 -0.80 6.03
CA SER A 42 11.63 0.20 4.99
C SER A 42 10.62 -0.25 3.94
N GLU A 43 10.45 -1.54 3.77
CA GLU A 43 9.51 -2.11 2.81
C GLU A 43 8.07 -1.67 3.09
N ARG A 44 7.77 -1.40 4.35
CA ARG A 44 6.43 -0.96 4.72
C ARG A 44 6.03 0.35 4.04
N SER A 45 6.97 1.27 3.86
CA SER A 45 6.63 2.54 3.21
C SER A 45 6.18 2.32 1.77
N TYR A 46 6.79 1.38 1.07
CA TYR A 46 6.40 1.06 -0.31
C TYR A 46 5.02 0.40 -0.34
N PHE A 47 4.79 -0.51 0.58
CA PHE A 47 3.51 -1.20 0.71
C PHE A 47 2.39 -0.19 0.98
N LEU A 48 2.59 0.71 1.95
CA LEU A 48 1.59 1.70 2.31
C LEU A 48 1.35 2.72 1.21
N ALA A 49 2.39 3.12 0.48
CA ALA A 49 2.24 4.04 -0.63
C ALA A 49 1.32 3.44 -1.70
N ALA A 50 1.53 2.17 -2.03
CA ALA A 50 0.70 1.48 -3.02
C ALA A 50 -0.73 1.30 -2.52
N LEU A 51 -0.89 0.96 -1.25
CA LEU A 51 -2.20 0.75 -0.65
C LEU A 51 -3.02 2.04 -0.63
N ARG A 52 -2.40 3.14 -0.23
CA ARG A 52 -3.05 4.46 -0.26
C ARG A 52 -3.46 4.84 -1.67
N GLY A 53 -2.57 4.62 -2.64
CA GLY A 53 -2.85 4.94 -4.03
C GLY A 53 -4.08 4.21 -4.55
N GLU A 54 -4.20 2.93 -4.23
CA GLU A 54 -5.34 2.15 -4.68
C GLU A 54 -6.62 2.59 -3.98
N CYS A 55 -6.55 2.89 -2.69
CA CYS A 55 -7.71 3.38 -1.95
C CYS A 55 -8.20 4.73 -2.50
N GLU A 56 -7.28 5.64 -2.79
CA GLU A 56 -7.65 6.94 -3.38
C GLU A 56 -8.33 6.77 -4.72
N LYS A 57 -7.78 5.88 -5.54
CA LYS A 57 -8.31 5.60 -6.86
C LYS A 57 -9.75 5.11 -6.79
N ARG A 58 -10.09 4.35 -5.77
CA ARG A 58 -11.43 3.78 -5.60
C ARG A 58 -12.36 4.62 -4.74
N GLY A 59 -11.85 5.70 -4.15
CA GLY A 59 -12.64 6.52 -3.26
C GLY A 59 -12.84 5.92 -1.88
N ILE A 60 -11.97 4.98 -1.49
CA ILE A 60 -12.02 4.39 -0.16
C ILE A 60 -11.30 5.30 0.81
N ASP A 61 -11.98 5.66 1.89
CA ASP A 61 -11.42 6.54 2.91
C ASP A 61 -10.42 5.77 3.79
N TYR A 62 -9.15 6.12 3.65
CA TYR A 62 -8.11 5.52 4.46
C TYR A 62 -7.63 6.44 5.59
N CYS A 63 -8.19 7.63 5.71
CA CYS A 63 -7.78 8.57 6.75
C CYS A 63 -8.11 8.06 8.15
N THR A 64 -9.10 7.20 8.26
CA THR A 64 -9.48 6.59 9.53
C THR A 64 -8.47 5.56 10.03
N TRP A 65 -7.46 5.26 9.24
CA TRP A 65 -6.45 4.28 9.62
C TRP A 65 -5.43 4.80 10.62
N VAL A 66 -5.35 6.06 10.73
CA VAL A 66 -4.28 6.70 11.52
C VAL A 66 -4.67 6.83 12.97
#